data_41382469dee3da407a6064cf3659b325
#
_entry.id   41382469dee3da407a6064cf3659b325
#
_cell.length_a   1.000
_cell.length_b   1.000
_cell.length_c   1.000
_cell.angle_alpha   90.00
_cell.angle_beta   90.00
_cell.angle_gamma   90.00
#
_symmetry.space_group_name_H-M   'P 1'
#
loop_
_entity.id
_entity.type
_entity.pdbx_description
1 polymer ?
#
loop_
_entity_poly.entity_id
_entity_poly.type
_entity_poly.pdbx_seq_one_letter_code
_entity_poly.pdbx_strand_id
1 'polypeptide(L)'
;ECVLEEKKSLTEAGNEEADAEPFYIQRTNSSKTVQNSFAWKINNPKLWSAEDPQLYDFTIELYDEAGTIQEVIPQKVGFRRFEMKNGIMTLNGKRIVFKGVNRHEFSSVSGRHVSEEELRKDLRIMKQNNINAIRTCHYPDTSLIYQLCDEYGIYMIDETNLESHGSWDVAEFTKDYTHVVPHNKPEWLDMMLDRANSMYQRDKNHPAILIWSCGNESFGGKDIYEMSQLFHKNDPTRLVHYEGLFHDRSYND
;
A
#
# COMPACT_ATOMS: atom_id res chain seq x y z
N GLU A 1 -11.60 -23.90 13.04
CA GLU A 1 -10.84 -24.42 14.19
C GLU A 1 -9.85 -23.34 14.62
N CYS A 2 -9.90 -22.86 15.89
CA CYS A 2 -9.00 -21.83 16.40
C CYS A 2 -7.59 -22.40 16.43
N VAL A 3 -6.65 -21.76 15.76
CA VAL A 3 -5.27 -22.23 15.68
C VAL A 3 -4.40 -21.60 16.77
N LEU A 4 -4.66 -20.35 17.11
CA LEU A 4 -3.91 -19.57 18.10
C LEU A 4 -4.82 -18.51 18.74
N GLU A 5 -4.73 -18.37 20.06
CA GLU A 5 -5.40 -17.32 20.82
C GLU A 5 -4.45 -16.75 21.87
N GLU A 6 -4.43 -15.44 22.02
CA GLU A 6 -3.67 -14.73 23.06
C GLU A 6 -4.48 -13.54 23.56
N LYS A 7 -4.47 -13.30 24.88
CA LYS A 7 -5.14 -12.18 25.53
C LYS A 7 -4.13 -11.29 26.24
N LYS A 8 -4.27 -9.98 26.09
CA LYS A 8 -3.48 -8.97 26.80
C LYS A 8 -4.38 -7.90 27.35
N SER A 9 -4.08 -7.44 28.58
CA SER A 9 -4.72 -6.23 29.11
C SER A 9 -4.20 -5.00 28.39
N LEU A 10 -5.11 -4.07 28.05
CA LEU A 10 -4.75 -2.75 27.61
C LEU A 10 -4.34 -1.94 28.85
N THR A 11 -3.05 -1.75 29.04
CA THR A 11 -2.51 -0.81 30.04
C THR A 11 -2.15 0.47 29.33
N GLU A 12 -2.37 1.63 29.97
CA GLU A 12 -1.84 2.89 29.44
C GLU A 12 -0.34 2.72 29.20
N ALA A 13 0.12 2.92 27.96
CA ALA A 13 1.53 2.94 27.65
C ALA A 13 2.15 4.06 28.51
N GLY A 14 3.17 3.72 29.31
CA GLY A 14 3.98 4.75 29.96
C GLY A 14 4.49 5.70 28.86
N ASN A 15 4.60 6.99 29.21
CA ASN A 15 5.16 8.00 28.31
C ASN A 15 6.62 7.62 27.94
N GLU A 16 6.80 6.70 26.99
CA GLU A 16 8.01 6.68 26.20
C GLU A 16 7.87 7.89 25.29
N GLU A 17 8.79 8.83 25.40
CA GLU A 17 8.91 9.96 24.48
C GLU A 17 8.96 9.36 23.06
N ALA A 18 7.82 9.42 22.35
CA ALA A 18 7.81 9.13 20.95
C ALA A 18 8.78 10.11 20.30
N ASP A 19 9.79 9.59 19.62
CA ASP A 19 10.62 10.38 18.70
C ASP A 19 9.68 11.28 17.92
N ALA A 20 10.02 12.58 17.81
CA ALA A 20 9.14 13.59 17.25
C ALA A 20 8.56 13.12 15.90
N GLU A 21 7.31 12.67 15.93
CA GLU A 21 6.64 12.16 14.75
C GLU A 21 6.44 13.30 13.74
N PRO A 22 6.55 13.02 12.44
CA PRO A 22 6.28 14.01 11.41
C PRO A 22 4.91 14.66 11.59
N PHE A 23 4.80 15.95 11.26
CA PHE A 23 3.61 16.78 11.46
C PHE A 23 2.30 16.15 10.93
N TYR A 24 2.34 15.40 9.84
CA TYR A 24 1.17 14.73 9.25
C TYR A 24 0.64 13.56 10.11
N ILE A 25 1.48 12.95 10.96
CA ILE A 25 1.07 11.92 11.92
C ILE A 25 0.54 12.56 13.22
N GLN A 26 1.08 13.71 13.63
CA GLN A 26 0.68 14.40 14.87
C GLN A 26 -0.79 14.84 14.88
N ARG A 27 -1.41 15.07 13.72
CA ARG A 27 -2.83 15.48 13.62
C ARG A 27 -3.82 14.40 14.05
N THR A 28 -3.44 13.14 14.04
CA THR A 28 -4.30 12.02 14.40
C THR A 28 -4.16 11.61 15.87
N ASN A 29 -3.17 12.11 16.58
CA ASN A 29 -2.84 11.71 17.95
C ASN A 29 -3.36 12.68 19.02
N SER A 30 -4.62 13.12 18.92
CA SER A 30 -5.23 13.93 19.99
C SER A 30 -5.79 13.10 21.16
N SER A 31 -5.72 11.78 21.11
CA SER A 31 -6.20 10.86 22.13
C SER A 31 -5.05 9.98 22.65
N LYS A 32 -5.12 9.60 23.91
CA LYS A 32 -4.20 8.62 24.51
C LYS A 32 -4.21 7.35 23.66
N THR A 33 -3.09 7.01 23.06
CA THR A 33 -2.93 5.78 22.27
C THR A 33 -2.39 4.68 23.18
N VAL A 34 -3.05 3.53 23.19
CA VAL A 34 -2.54 2.34 23.85
C VAL A 34 -2.05 1.39 22.76
N GLN A 35 -0.79 0.98 22.86
CA GLN A 35 -0.18 0.05 21.91
C GLN A 35 0.10 -1.29 22.57
N ASN A 36 -0.35 -2.36 21.92
CA ASN A 36 0.00 -3.73 22.28
C ASN A 36 0.52 -4.47 21.04
N SER A 37 1.47 -5.36 21.26
CA SER A 37 2.00 -6.23 20.20
C SER A 37 1.81 -7.70 20.57
N PHE A 38 1.47 -8.51 19.58
CA PHE A 38 1.39 -9.94 19.66
C PHE A 38 2.36 -10.57 18.68
N ALA A 39 2.96 -11.69 19.04
CA ALA A 39 3.90 -12.39 18.16
C ALA A 39 3.66 -13.91 18.28
N TRP A 40 3.34 -14.53 17.15
CA TRP A 40 3.16 -15.97 17.08
C TRP A 40 4.09 -16.59 16.06
N LYS A 41 4.50 -17.82 16.33
CA LYS A 41 5.21 -18.67 15.38
C LYS A 41 4.22 -19.65 14.78
N ILE A 42 3.98 -19.54 13.49
CA ILE A 42 3.15 -20.46 12.73
C ILE A 42 4.08 -21.41 11.96
N ASN A 43 3.94 -22.72 12.19
CA ASN A 43 4.76 -23.72 11.53
C ASN A 43 4.12 -24.11 10.18
N ASN A 44 4.91 -24.05 9.11
CA ASN A 44 4.50 -24.46 7.75
C ASN A 44 3.15 -23.91 7.29
N PRO A 45 2.93 -22.59 7.33
CA PRO A 45 1.66 -22.03 6.85
C PRO A 45 1.52 -22.30 5.34
N LYS A 46 0.30 -22.46 4.87
CA LYS A 46 0.01 -22.39 3.44
C LYS A 46 0.31 -20.99 2.95
N LEU A 47 1.12 -20.89 1.91
CA LEU A 47 1.60 -19.60 1.40
C LEU A 47 0.63 -19.05 0.37
N TRP A 48 0.43 -17.74 0.41
CA TRP A 48 -0.36 -17.00 -0.57
C TRP A 48 0.44 -16.75 -1.86
N SER A 49 -0.20 -16.96 -3.01
CA SER A 49 0.27 -16.53 -4.33
C SER A 49 -0.90 -16.22 -5.25
N ALA A 50 -0.65 -15.63 -6.42
CA ALA A 50 -1.71 -15.38 -7.41
C ALA A 50 -2.32 -16.68 -7.96
N GLU A 51 -1.56 -17.77 -7.99
CA GLU A 51 -2.00 -19.10 -8.42
C GLU A 51 -2.73 -19.88 -7.33
N ASP A 52 -2.41 -19.63 -6.07
CA ASP A 52 -2.98 -20.28 -4.88
C ASP A 52 -3.13 -19.25 -3.74
N PRO A 53 -4.22 -18.46 -3.74
CA PRO A 53 -4.41 -17.35 -2.82
C PRO A 53 -4.91 -17.82 -1.44
N GLN A 54 -4.05 -18.50 -0.69
CA GLN A 54 -4.37 -19.00 0.64
C GLN A 54 -4.43 -17.87 1.67
N LEU A 55 -5.58 -17.70 2.32
CA LEU A 55 -5.82 -16.70 3.34
C LEU A 55 -6.22 -17.36 4.66
N TYR A 56 -5.83 -16.73 5.75
CA TYR A 56 -6.19 -17.09 7.11
C TYR A 56 -7.09 -16.02 7.71
N ASP A 57 -8.04 -16.45 8.56
CA ASP A 57 -8.82 -15.53 9.35
C ASP A 57 -8.02 -15.11 10.58
N PHE A 58 -7.95 -13.82 10.80
CA PHE A 58 -7.41 -13.19 11.98
C PHE A 58 -8.49 -12.26 12.56
N THR A 59 -8.71 -12.31 13.88
CA THR A 59 -9.71 -11.49 14.54
C THR A 59 -9.09 -10.83 15.75
N ILE A 60 -9.30 -9.54 15.91
CA ILE A 60 -9.02 -8.81 17.14
C ILE A 60 -10.36 -8.54 17.83
N GLU A 61 -10.47 -8.93 19.07
CA GLU A 61 -11.64 -8.67 19.90
C GLU A 61 -11.26 -7.77 21.07
N LEU A 62 -11.99 -6.67 21.23
CA LEU A 62 -11.84 -5.75 22.34
C LEU A 62 -12.94 -6.03 23.36
N TYR A 63 -12.55 -6.26 24.61
CA TYR A 63 -13.44 -6.50 25.73
C TYR A 63 -13.36 -5.37 26.76
N ASP A 64 -14.49 -5.08 27.41
CA ASP A 64 -14.49 -4.24 28.61
C ASP A 64 -14.04 -5.01 29.87
N GLU A 65 -13.99 -4.32 31.00
CA GLU A 65 -13.60 -4.91 32.29
C GLU A 65 -14.59 -6.02 32.77
N ALA A 66 -15.85 -5.99 32.31
CA ALA A 66 -16.86 -6.99 32.62
C ALA A 66 -16.76 -8.23 31.70
N GLY A 67 -15.87 -8.21 30.71
CA GLY A 67 -15.71 -9.28 29.72
C GLY A 67 -16.74 -9.24 28.60
N THR A 68 -17.36 -8.08 28.33
CA THR A 68 -18.29 -7.89 27.23
C THR A 68 -17.53 -7.41 26.01
N ILE A 69 -17.80 -8.02 24.84
CA ILE A 69 -17.21 -7.60 23.57
C ILE A 69 -17.69 -6.19 23.20
N GLN A 70 -16.75 -5.28 23.01
CA GLN A 70 -17.00 -3.90 22.58
C GLN A 70 -16.78 -3.72 21.08
N GLU A 71 -15.78 -4.42 20.53
CA GLU A 71 -15.43 -4.32 19.11
C GLU A 71 -14.85 -5.64 18.60
N VAL A 72 -15.11 -5.95 17.34
CA VAL A 72 -14.52 -7.09 16.62
C VAL A 72 -13.96 -6.59 15.30
N ILE A 73 -12.66 -6.77 15.09
CA ILE A 73 -11.95 -6.36 13.88
C ILE A 73 -11.48 -7.61 13.14
N PRO A 74 -12.20 -8.05 12.09
CA PRO A 74 -11.77 -9.17 11.27
C PRO A 74 -10.73 -8.70 10.24
N GLN A 75 -9.73 -9.54 9.98
CA GLN A 75 -8.72 -9.33 8.98
C GLN A 75 -8.39 -10.64 8.28
N LYS A 76 -8.27 -10.62 6.93
CA LYS A 76 -7.68 -11.73 6.18
C LYS A 76 -6.17 -11.55 6.13
N VAL A 77 -5.42 -12.63 6.35
CA VAL A 77 -3.95 -12.62 6.35
C VAL A 77 -3.42 -13.66 5.38
N GLY A 78 -2.55 -13.24 4.48
CA GLY A 78 -1.82 -14.13 3.56
C GLY A 78 -0.33 -14.16 3.89
N PHE A 79 0.22 -15.35 4.13
CA PHE A 79 1.64 -15.52 4.36
C PHE A 79 2.38 -15.65 3.03
N ARG A 80 3.34 -14.78 2.79
CA ARG A 80 4.16 -14.81 1.60
C ARG A 80 5.54 -14.23 1.86
N ARG A 81 6.50 -14.56 1.00
CA ARG A 81 7.83 -13.95 0.98
C ARG A 81 8.11 -13.43 -0.43
N PHE A 82 8.14 -12.12 -0.58
CA PHE A 82 8.50 -11.43 -1.82
C PHE A 82 9.95 -10.94 -1.71
N GLU A 83 10.77 -11.20 -2.73
CA GLU A 83 12.20 -10.89 -2.71
C GLU A 83 12.69 -10.53 -4.12
N MET A 84 13.64 -9.59 -4.17
CA MET A 84 14.48 -9.36 -5.35
C MET A 84 15.82 -10.07 -5.16
N LYS A 85 16.12 -11.06 -6.01
CA LYS A 85 17.39 -11.81 -5.98
C LYS A 85 18.07 -11.73 -7.34
N ASN A 86 19.28 -11.16 -7.37
CA ASN A 86 20.05 -11.00 -8.61
C ASN A 86 19.23 -10.35 -9.76
N GLY A 87 18.46 -9.32 -9.45
CA GLY A 87 17.60 -8.65 -10.42
C GLY A 87 16.34 -9.43 -10.82
N ILE A 88 16.01 -10.53 -10.13
CA ILE A 88 14.84 -11.36 -10.43
C ILE A 88 13.87 -11.30 -9.24
N MET A 89 12.62 -10.91 -9.52
CA MET A 89 11.55 -10.95 -8.53
C MET A 89 11.10 -12.39 -8.28
N THR A 90 11.02 -12.74 -7.00
CA THR A 90 10.58 -14.07 -6.57
C THR A 90 9.50 -13.94 -5.50
N LEU A 91 8.50 -14.81 -5.55
CA LEU A 91 7.51 -15.00 -4.50
C LEU A 91 7.58 -16.43 -3.99
N ASN A 92 7.74 -16.59 -2.68
CA ASN A 92 7.89 -17.90 -2.03
C ASN A 92 9.02 -18.76 -2.65
N GLY A 93 10.09 -18.09 -3.09
CA GLY A 93 11.26 -18.71 -3.73
C GLY A 93 11.07 -19.05 -5.22
N LYS A 94 9.93 -18.78 -5.83
CA LYS A 94 9.68 -18.98 -7.26
C LYS A 94 9.69 -17.66 -8.01
N ARG A 95 10.33 -17.64 -9.19
CA ARG A 95 10.31 -16.47 -10.08
C ARG A 95 8.87 -16.10 -10.42
N ILE A 96 8.55 -14.80 -10.35
CA ILE A 96 7.27 -14.27 -10.84
C ILE A 96 7.49 -13.32 -12.02
N VAL A 97 6.46 -13.20 -12.85
CA VAL A 97 6.38 -12.23 -13.94
C VAL A 97 5.01 -11.58 -13.87
N PHE A 98 4.96 -10.27 -13.83
CA PHE A 98 3.71 -9.53 -13.91
C PHE A 98 3.18 -9.54 -15.34
N LYS A 99 2.00 -10.10 -15.53
CA LYS A 99 1.16 -9.97 -16.72
C LYS A 99 0.01 -9.05 -16.31
N GLY A 100 0.32 -7.76 -16.17
CA GLY A 100 -0.52 -6.80 -15.52
C GLY A 100 -1.13 -5.77 -16.44
N VAL A 101 -2.07 -5.04 -15.89
CA VAL A 101 -2.71 -3.88 -16.51
C VAL A 101 -2.74 -2.70 -15.55
N ASN A 102 -2.70 -1.48 -16.11
CA ASN A 102 -3.08 -0.28 -15.38
C ASN A 102 -4.60 -0.21 -15.29
N ARG A 103 -5.14 0.00 -14.11
CA ARG A 103 -6.59 0.05 -13.90
C ARG A 103 -6.99 1.36 -13.25
N HIS A 104 -7.82 2.13 -13.96
CA HIS A 104 -8.57 3.22 -13.35
C HIS A 104 -9.83 2.70 -12.68
N GLU A 105 -10.12 3.17 -11.47
CA GLU A 105 -11.38 2.88 -10.80
C GLU A 105 -12.49 3.76 -11.36
N PHE A 106 -13.14 3.24 -12.40
CA PHE A 106 -14.15 3.97 -13.16
C PHE A 106 -15.18 3.02 -13.77
N SER A 107 -16.46 3.37 -13.61
CA SER A 107 -17.58 2.70 -14.27
C SER A 107 -18.13 3.56 -15.40
N SER A 108 -18.43 2.96 -16.55
CA SER A 108 -19.08 3.66 -17.68
C SER A 108 -20.51 4.12 -17.37
N VAL A 109 -21.11 3.61 -16.30
CA VAL A 109 -22.49 3.91 -15.89
C VAL A 109 -22.52 4.90 -14.71
N SER A 110 -21.74 4.62 -13.67
CA SER A 110 -21.78 5.34 -12.38
C SER A 110 -20.54 6.23 -12.12
N GLY A 111 -19.63 6.32 -13.08
CA GLY A 111 -18.45 7.17 -12.96
C GLY A 111 -17.45 6.65 -11.93
N ARG A 112 -17.08 7.45 -10.96
CA ARG A 112 -16.08 7.10 -9.92
C ARG A 112 -16.59 6.17 -8.83
N HIS A 113 -17.86 5.89 -8.80
CA HIS A 113 -18.43 4.89 -7.91
C HIS A 113 -18.53 3.54 -8.64
N VAL A 114 -17.66 2.61 -8.28
CA VAL A 114 -17.65 1.26 -8.85
C VAL A 114 -18.25 0.29 -7.85
N SER A 115 -19.27 -0.46 -8.27
CA SER A 115 -19.95 -1.44 -7.42
C SER A 115 -19.09 -2.69 -7.18
N GLU A 116 -19.37 -3.42 -6.10
CA GLU A 116 -18.72 -4.71 -5.84
C GLU A 116 -18.89 -5.69 -7.00
N GLU A 117 -20.08 -5.71 -7.63
CA GLU A 117 -20.34 -6.58 -8.76
C GLU A 117 -19.41 -6.28 -9.96
N GLU A 118 -19.20 -4.99 -10.25
CA GLU A 118 -18.27 -4.55 -11.30
C GLU A 118 -16.82 -4.92 -10.94
N LEU A 119 -16.38 -4.69 -9.70
CA LEU A 119 -15.05 -5.07 -9.24
C LEU A 119 -14.81 -6.58 -9.39
N ARG A 120 -15.74 -7.40 -8.93
CA ARG A 120 -15.66 -8.85 -9.07
C ARG A 120 -15.70 -9.30 -10.54
N LYS A 121 -16.43 -8.59 -11.40
CA LYS A 121 -16.46 -8.84 -12.83
C LYS A 121 -15.10 -8.54 -13.46
N ASP A 122 -14.50 -7.41 -13.15
CA ASP A 122 -13.17 -7.03 -13.63
C ASP A 122 -12.13 -8.10 -13.29
N LEU A 123 -12.07 -8.51 -12.03
CA LEU A 123 -11.10 -9.51 -11.57
C LEU A 123 -11.32 -10.89 -12.22
N ARG A 124 -12.58 -11.30 -12.40
CA ARG A 124 -12.88 -12.55 -13.12
C ARG A 124 -12.41 -12.50 -14.57
N ILE A 125 -12.66 -11.38 -15.26
CA ILE A 125 -12.19 -11.20 -16.65
C ILE A 125 -10.67 -11.23 -16.70
N MET A 126 -9.98 -10.57 -15.77
CA MET A 126 -8.52 -10.59 -15.69
C MET A 126 -7.99 -12.02 -15.51
N LYS A 127 -8.53 -12.78 -14.57
CA LYS A 127 -8.12 -14.18 -14.34
C LYS A 127 -8.38 -15.07 -15.57
N GLN A 128 -9.53 -14.92 -16.23
CA GLN A 128 -9.87 -15.67 -17.43
C GLN A 128 -8.94 -15.37 -18.62
N ASN A 129 -8.29 -14.20 -18.62
CA ASN A 129 -7.34 -13.78 -19.65
C ASN A 129 -5.88 -13.87 -19.20
N ASN A 130 -5.58 -14.61 -18.13
CA ASN A 130 -4.23 -14.78 -17.57
C ASN A 130 -3.55 -13.46 -17.16
N ILE A 131 -4.31 -12.46 -16.80
CA ILE A 131 -3.81 -11.23 -16.17
C ILE A 131 -3.69 -11.54 -14.67
N ASN A 132 -2.50 -11.33 -14.11
CA ASN A 132 -2.18 -11.67 -12.73
C ASN A 132 -1.78 -10.46 -11.87
N ALA A 133 -1.80 -9.25 -12.43
CA ALA A 133 -1.41 -8.05 -11.70
C ALA A 133 -2.20 -6.81 -12.15
N ILE A 134 -2.40 -5.88 -11.23
CA ILE A 134 -2.92 -4.55 -11.50
C ILE A 134 -2.03 -3.48 -10.86
N ARG A 135 -1.96 -2.31 -11.50
CA ARG A 135 -1.50 -1.07 -10.89
C ARG A 135 -2.71 -0.17 -10.70
N THR A 136 -2.91 0.34 -9.49
CA THR A 136 -3.97 1.29 -9.19
C THR A 136 -3.59 2.65 -9.76
N CYS A 137 -3.96 2.94 -10.99
CA CYS A 137 -3.54 4.17 -11.66
C CYS A 137 -4.62 5.26 -11.54
N HIS A 138 -4.31 6.48 -11.08
CA HIS A 138 -3.06 6.93 -10.47
C HIS A 138 -3.37 7.44 -9.07
N TYR A 139 -3.97 6.62 -8.25
CA TYR A 139 -4.48 6.88 -6.90
C TYR A 139 -4.87 5.57 -6.21
N PRO A 140 -4.91 5.52 -4.88
CA PRO A 140 -5.44 4.37 -4.17
C PRO A 140 -6.93 4.15 -4.53
N ASP A 141 -7.26 2.92 -4.87
CA ASP A 141 -8.63 2.50 -5.17
C ASP A 141 -9.47 2.31 -3.89
N THR A 142 -10.74 1.96 -4.03
CA THR A 142 -11.60 1.58 -2.88
C THR A 142 -11.03 0.38 -2.12
N SER A 143 -11.22 0.35 -0.78
CA SER A 143 -10.65 -0.72 0.06
C SER A 143 -11.10 -2.13 -0.35
N LEU A 144 -12.26 -2.25 -0.98
CA LEU A 144 -12.78 -3.55 -1.39
C LEU A 144 -11.94 -4.22 -2.47
N ILE A 145 -11.35 -3.47 -3.42
CA ILE A 145 -10.55 -4.09 -4.49
C ILE A 145 -9.32 -4.80 -3.95
N TYR A 146 -8.71 -4.29 -2.87
CA TYR A 146 -7.56 -4.91 -2.22
C TYR A 146 -7.93 -6.26 -1.61
N GLN A 147 -9.06 -6.31 -0.87
CA GLN A 147 -9.59 -7.56 -0.33
C GLN A 147 -9.89 -8.57 -1.45
N LEU A 148 -10.49 -8.11 -2.54
CA LEU A 148 -10.79 -8.96 -3.68
C LEU A 148 -9.51 -9.43 -4.39
N CYS A 149 -8.48 -8.61 -4.50
CA CYS A 149 -7.18 -9.03 -5.05
C CYS A 149 -6.51 -10.08 -4.16
N ASP A 150 -6.63 -9.98 -2.83
CA ASP A 150 -6.19 -11.02 -1.91
C ASP A 150 -6.93 -12.34 -2.15
N GLU A 151 -8.26 -12.29 -2.33
CA GLU A 151 -9.12 -13.47 -2.54
C GLU A 151 -8.93 -14.11 -3.91
N TYR A 152 -8.86 -13.32 -4.99
CA TYR A 152 -8.74 -13.81 -6.36
C TYR A 152 -7.30 -14.16 -6.76
N GLY A 153 -6.32 -13.72 -5.99
CA GLY A 153 -4.92 -13.88 -6.33
C GLY A 153 -4.52 -12.98 -7.50
N ILE A 154 -4.54 -11.68 -7.29
CA ILE A 154 -4.05 -10.66 -8.23
C ILE A 154 -2.97 -9.87 -7.51
N TYR A 155 -1.77 -9.80 -8.06
CA TYR A 155 -0.70 -8.95 -7.54
C TYR A 155 -1.04 -7.48 -7.74
N MET A 156 -0.59 -6.62 -6.81
CA MET A 156 -0.87 -5.20 -6.86
C MET A 156 0.40 -4.35 -6.80
N ILE A 157 0.41 -3.31 -7.61
CA ILE A 157 1.21 -2.11 -7.42
C ILE A 157 0.24 -1.05 -6.92
N ASP A 158 0.37 -0.68 -5.65
CA ASP A 158 -0.49 0.30 -5.02
C ASP A 158 0.12 1.69 -5.14
N GLU A 159 -0.64 2.64 -5.72
CA GLU A 159 -0.09 3.91 -6.15
C GLU A 159 -0.63 5.09 -5.37
N THR A 160 0.29 5.91 -4.88
CA THR A 160 -0.02 7.16 -4.20
C THR A 160 -0.74 8.12 -5.15
N ASN A 161 -1.75 8.84 -4.66
CA ASN A 161 -2.43 9.87 -5.42
C ASN A 161 -1.50 11.07 -5.67
N LEU A 162 -0.66 10.94 -6.68
CA LEU A 162 0.26 11.97 -7.14
C LEU A 162 0.35 11.92 -8.65
N GLU A 163 -0.11 12.98 -9.30
CA GLU A 163 0.08 13.24 -10.71
C GLU A 163 0.12 14.74 -10.95
N SER A 164 1.16 15.22 -11.60
CA SER A 164 1.37 16.65 -11.89
C SER A 164 1.90 16.89 -13.30
N HIS A 165 1.61 15.99 -14.23
CA HIS A 165 2.04 15.99 -15.62
C HIS A 165 1.91 17.36 -16.26
N GLY A 166 0.75 18.01 -16.18
CA GLY A 166 0.50 19.31 -16.77
C GLY A 166 1.47 20.42 -16.34
N SER A 167 2.18 20.26 -15.22
CA SER A 167 3.16 21.25 -14.77
C SER A 167 4.45 21.21 -15.61
N TRP A 168 4.84 20.04 -16.11
CA TRP A 168 6.07 19.90 -16.90
C TRP A 168 5.84 19.80 -18.40
N ASP A 169 4.65 19.50 -18.87
CA ASP A 169 4.27 19.63 -20.28
C ASP A 169 4.53 21.05 -20.77
N VAL A 170 4.08 22.05 -20.02
CA VAL A 170 4.33 23.47 -20.31
C VAL A 170 5.83 23.78 -20.25
N ALA A 171 6.53 23.23 -19.26
CA ALA A 171 7.96 23.43 -19.08
C ALA A 171 8.77 22.85 -20.25
N GLU A 172 8.42 21.69 -20.76
CA GLU A 172 9.09 21.10 -21.93
C GLU A 172 8.96 21.97 -23.18
N PHE A 173 7.81 22.59 -23.38
CA PHE A 173 7.57 23.50 -24.49
C PHE A 173 8.29 24.84 -24.33
N THR A 174 8.20 25.45 -23.14
CA THR A 174 8.78 26.80 -22.87
C THR A 174 10.25 26.75 -22.48
N LYS A 175 10.77 25.58 -22.08
CA LYS A 175 12.09 25.38 -21.44
C LYS A 175 12.24 26.13 -20.10
N ASP A 176 11.12 26.49 -19.47
CA ASP A 176 11.06 27.08 -18.14
C ASP A 176 10.56 26.03 -17.14
N TYR A 177 11.45 25.51 -16.31
CA TYR A 177 11.18 24.48 -15.30
C TYR A 177 10.91 25.05 -13.90
N THR A 178 10.76 26.36 -13.75
CA THR A 178 10.52 27.01 -12.45
C THR A 178 9.18 26.63 -11.83
N HIS A 179 8.20 26.27 -12.66
CA HIS A 179 6.85 25.94 -12.26
C HIS A 179 6.55 24.44 -12.15
N VAL A 180 7.51 23.57 -12.46
CA VAL A 180 7.30 22.13 -12.33
C VAL A 180 7.13 21.72 -10.87
N VAL A 181 6.28 20.72 -10.64
CA VAL A 181 6.01 20.18 -9.32
C VAL A 181 5.95 18.65 -9.38
N PRO A 182 6.32 17.96 -8.27
CA PRO A 182 6.88 18.51 -7.04
C PRO A 182 8.37 18.89 -7.14
N HIS A 183 9.21 18.10 -7.83
CA HIS A 183 10.64 18.25 -8.02
C HIS A 183 11.39 18.36 -6.67
N ASN A 184 11.94 19.56 -6.34
CA ASN A 184 12.71 19.83 -5.12
C ASN A 184 12.05 20.96 -4.32
N LYS A 185 10.72 21.01 -4.28
CA LYS A 185 9.96 22.09 -3.66
C LYS A 185 9.41 21.68 -2.30
N PRO A 186 10.08 22.07 -1.20
CA PRO A 186 9.77 21.59 0.15
C PRO A 186 8.33 21.92 0.60
N GLU A 187 7.68 22.89 -0.01
CA GLU A 187 6.29 23.26 0.29
C GLU A 187 5.27 22.17 -0.12
N TRP A 188 5.67 21.22 -0.98
CA TRP A 188 4.83 20.08 -1.38
C TRP A 188 5.09 18.81 -0.57
N LEU A 189 6.26 18.71 0.07
CA LEU A 189 6.75 17.47 0.67
C LEU A 189 5.81 16.90 1.72
N ASP A 190 5.36 17.72 2.68
CA ASP A 190 4.50 17.25 3.78
C ASP A 190 3.19 16.64 3.26
N MET A 191 2.57 17.28 2.27
CA MET A 191 1.33 16.76 1.66
C MET A 191 1.58 15.45 0.91
N MET A 192 2.71 15.31 0.24
CA MET A 192 3.07 14.10 -0.49
C MET A 192 3.36 12.94 0.47
N LEU A 193 4.09 13.20 1.55
CA LEU A 193 4.36 12.20 2.59
C LEU A 193 3.07 11.78 3.31
N ASP A 194 2.16 12.72 3.57
CA ASP A 194 0.84 12.41 4.16
C ASP A 194 0.02 11.47 3.27
N ARG A 195 -0.03 11.73 1.96
CA ARG A 195 -0.71 10.85 0.99
C ARG A 195 -0.10 9.46 0.95
N ALA A 196 1.23 9.38 0.84
CA ALA A 196 1.94 8.10 0.82
C ALA A 196 1.75 7.31 2.12
N ASN A 197 1.85 7.98 3.27
CA ASN A 197 1.62 7.34 4.57
C ASN A 197 0.18 6.90 4.77
N SER A 198 -0.79 7.71 4.36
CA SER A 198 -2.22 7.36 4.46
C SER A 198 -2.56 6.11 3.65
N MET A 199 -2.07 6.00 2.42
CA MET A 199 -2.17 4.80 1.60
C MET A 199 -1.51 3.61 2.29
N TYR A 200 -0.25 3.75 2.70
CA TYR A 200 0.50 2.71 3.38
C TYR A 200 -0.22 2.19 4.64
N GLN A 201 -0.68 3.07 5.52
CA GLN A 201 -1.35 2.68 6.78
C GLN A 201 -2.66 1.94 6.52
N ARG A 202 -3.40 2.33 5.50
CA ARG A 202 -4.64 1.66 5.11
C ARG A 202 -4.39 0.26 4.55
N ASP A 203 -3.36 0.12 3.68
CA ASP A 203 -3.28 -1.02 2.77
C ASP A 203 -2.14 -2.02 3.10
N LYS A 204 -1.25 -1.69 4.03
CA LYS A 204 -0.05 -2.50 4.38
C LYS A 204 -0.32 -3.96 4.72
N ASN A 205 -1.54 -4.32 5.14
CA ASN A 205 -1.89 -5.67 5.56
C ASN A 205 -2.33 -6.59 4.41
N HIS A 206 -2.45 -6.07 3.18
CA HIS A 206 -2.85 -6.85 2.02
C HIS A 206 -1.68 -7.65 1.42
N PRO A 207 -1.76 -9.01 1.37
CA PRO A 207 -0.71 -9.82 0.77
C PRO A 207 -0.57 -9.62 -0.74
N ALA A 208 -1.61 -9.19 -1.42
CA ALA A 208 -1.61 -8.90 -2.86
C ALA A 208 -0.65 -7.78 -3.24
N ILE A 209 -0.46 -6.78 -2.38
CA ILE A 209 0.45 -5.66 -2.65
C ILE A 209 1.90 -6.14 -2.56
N LEU A 210 2.62 -6.03 -3.67
CA LEU A 210 4.05 -6.38 -3.75
C LEU A 210 4.95 -5.16 -3.96
N ILE A 211 4.39 -4.06 -4.45
CA ILE A 211 5.13 -2.84 -4.79
C ILE A 211 4.32 -1.62 -4.34
N TRP A 212 4.97 -0.67 -3.69
CA TRP A 212 4.47 0.67 -3.44
C TRP A 212 4.90 1.59 -4.56
N SER A 213 3.98 2.39 -5.12
CA SER A 213 4.31 3.38 -6.15
C SER A 213 4.18 4.79 -5.60
N CYS A 214 5.20 5.62 -5.85
CA CYS A 214 5.20 7.01 -5.41
C CYS A 214 4.23 7.91 -6.19
N GLY A 215 3.70 7.44 -7.31
CA GLY A 215 2.78 8.21 -8.15
C GLY A 215 3.06 8.04 -9.63
N ASN A 216 2.45 8.91 -10.42
CA ASN A 216 2.54 8.92 -11.87
C ASN A 216 3.02 10.28 -12.38
N GLU A 217 3.68 10.30 -13.51
CA GLU A 217 4.03 11.42 -14.40
C GLU A 217 4.14 12.80 -13.70
N SER A 218 4.85 12.82 -12.57
CA SER A 218 5.22 14.02 -11.82
C SER A 218 6.71 14.28 -12.01
N PHE A 219 7.13 15.53 -11.90
CA PHE A 219 8.53 15.85 -12.13
C PHE A 219 9.40 15.30 -11.00
N GLY A 220 10.26 14.33 -11.32
CA GLY A 220 11.14 13.66 -10.37
C GLY A 220 12.12 14.61 -9.68
N GLY A 221 12.52 14.24 -8.47
CA GLY A 221 13.44 15.00 -7.65
C GLY A 221 13.43 14.57 -6.19
N LYS A 222 13.93 15.44 -5.32
CA LYS A 222 14.09 15.16 -3.90
C LYS A 222 12.78 14.76 -3.22
N ASP A 223 11.67 15.41 -3.55
CA ASP A 223 10.42 15.18 -2.83
C ASP A 223 9.87 13.76 -3.08
N ILE A 224 9.99 13.26 -4.32
CA ILE A 224 9.63 11.87 -4.65
C ILE A 224 10.61 10.88 -4.03
N TYR A 225 11.90 11.23 -3.97
CA TYR A 225 12.89 10.43 -3.26
C TYR A 225 12.54 10.27 -1.77
N GLU A 226 12.14 11.33 -1.08
CA GLU A 226 11.71 11.26 0.32
C GLU A 226 10.45 10.38 0.50
N MET A 227 9.53 10.37 -0.48
CA MET A 227 8.40 9.41 -0.48
C MET A 227 8.90 7.96 -0.59
N SER A 228 9.86 7.70 -1.48
CA SER A 228 10.48 6.38 -1.59
C SER A 228 11.12 5.96 -0.26
N GLN A 229 11.89 6.85 0.37
CA GLN A 229 12.51 6.58 1.67
C GLN A 229 11.49 6.31 2.79
N LEU A 230 10.33 6.97 2.76
CA LEU A 230 9.23 6.69 3.69
C LEU A 230 8.74 5.24 3.54
N PHE A 231 8.54 4.77 2.31
CA PHE A 231 8.13 3.39 2.07
C PHE A 231 9.21 2.39 2.51
N HIS A 232 10.47 2.60 2.15
CA HIS A 232 11.57 1.71 2.56
C HIS A 232 11.75 1.64 4.07
N LYS A 233 11.59 2.77 4.77
CA LYS A 233 11.65 2.83 6.23
C LYS A 233 10.53 2.03 6.89
N ASN A 234 9.31 2.17 6.36
CA ASN A 234 8.12 1.57 6.96
C ASN A 234 7.89 0.11 6.53
N ASP A 235 8.35 -0.26 5.34
CA ASP A 235 8.16 -1.60 4.76
C ASP A 235 9.36 -2.07 3.93
N PRO A 236 10.38 -2.63 4.58
CA PRO A 236 11.54 -3.17 3.87
C PRO A 236 11.26 -4.47 3.11
N THR A 237 10.01 -4.96 3.12
CA THR A 237 9.62 -6.24 2.50
C THR A 237 9.02 -6.10 1.11
N ARG A 238 8.69 -4.88 0.69
CA ARG A 238 8.14 -4.56 -0.63
C ARG A 238 9.08 -3.65 -1.39
N LEU A 239 8.98 -3.72 -2.72
CA LEU A 239 9.71 -2.79 -3.58
C LEU A 239 8.99 -1.45 -3.66
N VAL A 240 9.73 -0.42 -4.07
CA VAL A 240 9.19 0.91 -4.37
C VAL A 240 9.35 1.18 -5.85
N HIS A 241 8.38 1.82 -6.46
CA HIS A 241 8.34 2.14 -7.89
C HIS A 241 8.12 3.63 -8.11
N TYR A 242 8.87 4.17 -9.04
CA TYR A 242 8.59 5.44 -9.69
C TYR A 242 9.30 5.51 -11.06
N GLU A 243 8.56 5.81 -12.13
CA GLU A 243 9.13 5.85 -13.49
C GLU A 243 9.71 7.20 -13.88
N GLY A 244 9.31 8.29 -13.23
CA GLY A 244 9.62 9.67 -13.64
C GLY A 244 11.02 10.19 -13.28
N LEU A 245 11.98 9.32 -12.92
CA LEU A 245 13.34 9.73 -12.51
C LEU A 245 14.21 10.29 -13.64
N PHE A 246 13.78 10.19 -14.88
CA PHE A 246 14.54 10.67 -16.03
C PHE A 246 14.69 12.20 -16.08
N HIS A 247 13.83 12.93 -15.38
CA HIS A 247 13.91 14.40 -15.28
C HIS A 247 15.02 14.88 -14.34
N ASP A 248 15.21 14.18 -13.21
CA ASP A 248 16.27 14.45 -12.25
C ASP A 248 16.78 13.14 -11.65
N ARG A 249 17.92 12.67 -12.14
CA ARG A 249 18.56 11.44 -11.69
C ARG A 249 19.48 11.61 -10.48
N SER A 250 19.54 12.80 -9.90
CA SER A 250 20.37 13.08 -8.72
C SER A 250 19.84 12.36 -7.48
N TYR A 251 18.53 12.06 -7.48
CA TYR A 251 17.80 11.38 -6.43
C TYR A 251 17.29 10.04 -6.95
N ASN A 252 18.20 9.09 -7.06
CA ASN A 252 17.89 7.74 -7.51
C ASN A 252 18.00 6.76 -6.35
N ASP A 253 17.10 5.76 -6.33
CA ASP A 253 17.00 4.77 -5.28
C ASP A 253 17.66 3.45 -5.70
#